data_ec0e2f1289065eff42894393d38c8f90
#
_entry.id   ec0e2f1289065eff42894393d38c8f90
#
_cell.length_a   1.000
_cell.length_b   1.000
_cell.length_c   1.000
_cell.angle_alpha   90.00
_cell.angle_beta   90.00
_cell.angle_gamma   90.00
#
_symmetry.space_group_name_H-M   'P 1'
#
loop_
_entity.id
_entity.type
_entity.pdbx_description
1 polymer ?
#
loop_
_entity_poly.entity_id
_entity_poly.type
_entity_poly.pdbx_seq_one_letter_code
_entity_poly.pdbx_strand_id
1 'polypeptide(L)'
;MQIDISKEFLKGKPKVDAKIAQAEKLPFKVALGGSYQLEYVPLKWHFTLDNLQQWDVSVPNPSNQTTDLEGNVTNENIGFVMNALRHFVVGAELFPESAINLRVGYNFRRAAELKLQNARTFSGISFGFGIKMNKFKFNYAYSKFHSATNTSTFSLLIDLDKRKW
;
A
#
# COMPACT_ATOMS: atom_id res chain seq x y z
N MET A 1 24.48 -61.43 -0.13
CA MET A 1 24.42 -60.08 -0.77
C MET A 1 23.25 -59.37 -0.16
N GLN A 2 23.50 -58.58 0.91
CA GLN A 2 22.47 -57.87 1.66
C GLN A 2 22.42 -56.43 1.13
N ILE A 3 21.35 -56.11 0.43
CA ILE A 3 21.15 -54.77 -0.13
C ILE A 3 20.59 -53.91 1.00
N ASP A 4 21.37 -52.93 1.45
CA ASP A 4 20.97 -51.97 2.46
C ASP A 4 20.06 -50.93 1.84
N ILE A 5 18.76 -51.19 1.87
CA ILE A 5 17.70 -50.37 1.29
C ILE A 5 17.56 -49.00 2.02
N SER A 6 18.12 -48.90 3.23
CA SER A 6 18.05 -47.66 4.05
C SER A 6 18.87 -46.51 3.47
N LYS A 7 19.94 -46.79 2.72
CA LYS A 7 20.80 -45.74 2.14
C LYS A 7 20.29 -45.14 0.84
N GLU A 8 19.49 -45.89 0.08
CA GLU A 8 18.88 -45.37 -1.15
C GLU A 8 17.66 -44.47 -0.85
N PHE A 9 16.90 -44.77 0.20
CA PHE A 9 15.74 -43.97 0.58
C PHE A 9 16.09 -42.55 1.08
N LEU A 10 17.30 -42.36 1.55
CA LEU A 10 17.80 -41.04 2.03
C LEU A 10 18.41 -40.18 0.92
N LYS A 11 18.71 -40.77 -0.24
CA LYS A 11 19.28 -40.02 -1.39
C LYS A 11 18.25 -39.24 -2.21
N GLY A 12 16.95 -39.57 -2.04
CA GLY A 12 15.85 -38.98 -2.80
C GLY A 12 15.01 -37.93 -2.08
N LYS A 13 15.37 -37.52 -0.87
CA LYS A 13 14.66 -36.39 -0.25
C LYS A 13 15.01 -35.10 -0.98
N PRO A 14 14.05 -34.46 -1.66
CA PRO A 14 14.31 -33.18 -2.27
C PRO A 14 14.72 -32.20 -1.16
N LYS A 15 15.70 -31.34 -1.45
CA LYS A 15 16.13 -30.25 -0.57
C LYS A 15 15.04 -29.18 -0.40
N VAL A 16 13.83 -29.59 -0.13
CA VAL A 16 12.66 -28.71 0.09
C VAL A 16 12.70 -28.14 1.51
N ASP A 17 13.30 -28.87 2.44
CA ASP A 17 13.24 -28.50 3.86
C ASP A 17 14.16 -27.33 4.24
N ALA A 18 15.16 -27.00 3.42
CA ALA A 18 16.05 -25.86 3.68
C ALA A 18 15.45 -24.50 3.27
N LYS A 19 14.45 -24.48 2.39
CA LYS A 19 13.77 -23.23 1.98
C LYS A 19 12.59 -22.84 2.89
N ILE A 20 12.03 -23.79 3.62
CA ILE A 20 10.88 -23.55 4.52
C ILE A 20 11.34 -22.96 5.86
N ALA A 21 12.61 -23.07 6.20
CA ALA A 21 13.17 -22.56 7.45
C ALA A 21 13.66 -21.09 7.36
N GLN A 22 13.50 -20.40 6.24
CA GLN A 22 13.63 -18.95 6.23
C GLN A 22 12.34 -18.39 6.85
N ALA A 23 12.36 -18.20 8.18
CA ALA A 23 11.38 -17.37 8.85
C ALA A 23 11.42 -15.99 8.17
N GLU A 24 10.43 -15.72 7.34
CA GLU A 24 10.24 -14.40 6.75
C GLU A 24 10.04 -13.42 7.90
N LYS A 25 11.08 -12.67 8.20
CA LYS A 25 10.96 -11.58 9.18
C LYS A 25 9.98 -10.59 8.59
N LEU A 26 8.82 -10.46 9.20
CA LEU A 26 7.88 -9.40 8.86
C LEU A 26 8.61 -8.05 8.93
N PRO A 27 8.57 -7.26 7.87
CA PRO A 27 9.25 -5.98 7.87
C PRO A 27 8.65 -5.07 8.93
N PHE A 28 9.48 -4.55 9.82
CA PHE A 28 9.09 -3.54 10.78
C PHE A 28 8.73 -2.25 10.02
N LYS A 29 7.57 -1.68 10.32
CA LYS A 29 7.07 -0.49 9.65
C LYS A 29 6.69 0.57 10.68
N VAL A 30 7.23 1.78 10.50
CA VAL A 30 6.87 2.96 11.29
C VAL A 30 6.15 3.96 10.42
N ALA A 31 4.99 4.43 10.89
CA ALA A 31 4.23 5.48 10.25
C ALA A 31 3.77 6.50 11.30
N LEU A 32 3.76 7.77 10.92
CA LEU A 32 3.23 8.86 11.75
C LEU A 32 2.13 9.56 10.96
N GLY A 33 0.98 9.77 11.57
CA GLY A 33 -0.16 10.42 10.92
C GLY A 33 -0.79 11.50 11.77
N GLY A 34 -1.36 12.50 11.09
CA GLY A 34 -2.12 13.57 11.69
C GLY A 34 -3.34 13.93 10.85
N SER A 35 -4.32 14.56 11.47
CA SER A 35 -5.47 15.10 10.76
C SER A 35 -5.81 16.49 11.28
N TYR A 36 -6.28 17.32 10.37
CA TYR A 36 -6.69 18.70 10.66
C TYR A 36 -8.06 18.95 10.02
N GLN A 37 -9.01 19.41 10.83
CA GLN A 37 -10.36 19.76 10.37
C GLN A 37 -10.50 21.27 10.36
N LEU A 38 -11.00 21.82 9.26
CA LEU A 38 -11.30 23.23 9.13
C LEU A 38 -12.61 23.57 9.88
N GLU A 39 -12.62 24.66 10.62
CA GLU A 39 -13.78 25.06 11.44
C GLU A 39 -15.01 25.50 10.62
N TYR A 40 -14.77 26.16 9.47
CA TYR A 40 -15.84 26.76 8.67
C TYR A 40 -16.20 25.97 7.40
N VAL A 41 -15.44 24.91 7.11
CA VAL A 41 -15.65 24.09 5.91
C VAL A 41 -15.73 22.65 6.35
N PRO A 42 -16.70 21.86 5.90
CA PRO A 42 -16.80 20.44 6.25
C PRO A 42 -15.74 19.60 5.53
N LEU A 43 -14.48 19.98 5.73
CA LEU A 43 -13.29 19.39 5.12
C LEU A 43 -12.27 19.04 6.21
N LYS A 44 -11.85 17.78 6.19
CA LYS A 44 -10.80 17.27 7.07
C LYS A 44 -9.63 16.77 6.23
N TRP A 45 -8.45 17.28 6.50
CA TRP A 45 -7.21 16.83 5.89
C TRP A 45 -6.57 15.72 6.72
N HIS A 46 -5.96 14.78 6.03
CA HIS A 46 -5.18 13.70 6.62
C HIS A 46 -3.78 13.70 6.00
N PHE A 47 -2.77 13.64 6.85
CA PHE A 47 -1.38 13.55 6.45
C PHE A 47 -0.76 12.35 7.12
N THR A 48 -0.05 11.53 6.37
CA THR A 48 0.67 10.38 6.90
C THR A 48 2.07 10.35 6.32
N LEU A 49 3.05 10.19 7.21
CA LEU A 49 4.42 9.87 6.88
C LEU A 49 4.60 8.37 7.06
N ASP A 50 4.93 7.69 5.99
CA ASP A 50 5.01 6.23 5.93
C ASP A 50 6.46 5.77 5.79
N ASN A 51 6.77 4.55 6.30
CA ASN A 51 8.10 3.93 6.23
C ASN A 51 9.24 4.76 6.82
N LEU A 52 9.04 5.40 7.97
CA LEU A 52 10.06 6.24 8.63
C LEU A 52 11.29 5.48 9.11
N GLN A 53 11.21 4.16 9.22
CA GLN A 53 12.34 3.30 9.61
C GLN A 53 13.40 3.17 8.50
N GLN A 54 13.06 3.49 7.27
CA GLN A 54 13.93 3.35 6.11
C GLN A 54 13.84 4.61 5.26
N TRP A 55 14.93 5.37 5.19
CA TRP A 55 14.96 6.60 4.40
C TRP A 55 14.86 6.32 2.90
N ASP A 56 15.59 5.32 2.41
CA ASP A 56 15.53 4.96 1.00
C ASP A 56 14.39 3.97 0.74
N VAL A 57 13.26 4.50 0.31
CA VAL A 57 12.09 3.74 -0.14
C VAL A 57 11.99 3.71 -1.67
N SER A 58 13.06 4.05 -2.35
CA SER A 58 13.10 4.07 -3.81
C SER A 58 13.19 2.65 -4.35
N VAL A 59 12.09 2.20 -4.94
CA VAL A 59 12.13 1.04 -5.84
C VAL A 59 12.36 1.59 -7.24
N PRO A 60 13.45 1.19 -7.93
CA PRO A 60 13.68 1.61 -9.30
C PRO A 60 12.50 1.20 -10.16
N ASN A 61 11.91 2.16 -10.86
CA ASN A 61 10.85 1.85 -11.80
C ASN A 61 11.50 1.28 -13.06
N PRO A 62 11.21 0.03 -13.45
CA PRO A 62 11.78 -0.56 -14.68
C PRO A 62 11.50 0.26 -15.94
N SER A 63 10.43 1.06 -15.94
CA SER A 63 10.08 1.93 -17.07
C SER A 63 11.03 3.13 -17.23
N ASN A 64 11.78 3.49 -16.20
CA ASN A 64 12.71 4.63 -16.21
C ASN A 64 14.18 4.18 -16.31
N GLN A 65 14.43 2.89 -16.52
CA GLN A 65 15.78 2.39 -16.75
C GLN A 65 16.24 2.77 -18.16
N THR A 66 17.42 3.35 -18.26
CA THR A 66 18.12 3.55 -19.51
C THR A 66 19.18 2.49 -19.70
N THR A 67 19.13 1.79 -20.82
CA THR A 67 20.17 0.83 -21.18
C THR A 67 21.15 1.53 -22.14
N ASP A 68 22.41 1.57 -21.77
CA ASP A 68 23.47 2.09 -22.62
C ASP A 68 23.77 1.12 -23.76
N LEU A 69 24.44 1.61 -24.81
CA LEU A 69 24.83 0.82 -26.00
C LEU A 69 25.70 -0.40 -25.62
N GLU A 70 26.35 -0.35 -24.47
CA GLU A 70 27.18 -1.44 -23.92
C GLU A 70 26.35 -2.47 -23.12
N GLY A 71 25.02 -2.30 -23.01
CA GLY A 71 24.13 -3.19 -22.26
C GLY A 71 24.07 -2.92 -20.75
N ASN A 72 24.71 -1.85 -20.26
CA ASN A 72 24.62 -1.47 -18.85
C ASN A 72 23.28 -0.82 -18.54
N VAL A 73 22.58 -1.32 -17.52
CA VAL A 73 21.32 -0.77 -17.06
C VAL A 73 21.60 0.30 -16.01
N THR A 74 21.31 1.55 -16.32
CA THR A 74 21.38 2.67 -15.37
C THR A 74 20.02 2.94 -14.80
N ASN A 75 19.93 2.86 -13.48
CA ASN A 75 18.72 3.23 -12.74
C ASN A 75 18.62 4.74 -12.58
N GLU A 76 17.40 5.26 -12.59
CA GLU A 76 17.13 6.67 -12.29
C GLU A 76 17.68 7.05 -10.92
N ASN A 77 18.50 8.08 -10.86
CA ASN A 77 18.98 8.61 -9.59
C ASN A 77 17.87 9.45 -8.94
N ILE A 78 17.27 8.89 -7.88
CA ILE A 78 16.16 9.53 -7.18
C ILE A 78 16.73 10.55 -6.20
N GLY A 79 16.57 11.83 -6.53
CA GLY A 79 17.01 12.91 -5.65
C GLY A 79 16.35 12.89 -4.27
N PHE A 80 17.02 13.52 -3.29
CA PHE A 80 16.57 13.61 -1.90
C PHE A 80 15.10 14.06 -1.76
N VAL A 81 14.71 15.11 -2.47
CA VAL A 81 13.34 15.67 -2.40
C VAL A 81 12.30 14.67 -2.90
N MET A 82 12.61 13.97 -4.00
CA MET A 82 11.70 12.96 -4.55
C MET A 82 11.55 11.75 -3.62
N ASN A 83 12.64 11.35 -2.96
CA ASN A 83 12.59 10.30 -1.96
C ASN A 83 11.78 10.72 -0.73
N ALA A 84 11.97 11.94 -0.23
CA ALA A 84 11.17 12.50 0.86
C ALA A 84 9.67 12.51 0.53
N LEU A 85 9.29 12.94 -0.69
CA LEU A 85 7.89 12.93 -1.13
C LEU A 85 7.27 11.53 -1.13
N ARG A 86 8.06 10.49 -1.38
CA ARG A 86 7.57 9.09 -1.36
C ARG A 86 7.15 8.61 0.03
N HIS A 87 7.54 9.29 1.08
CA HIS A 87 7.04 9.02 2.43
C HIS A 87 5.68 9.63 2.71
N PHE A 88 5.21 10.58 1.88
CA PHE A 88 3.95 11.27 2.12
C PHE A 88 2.75 10.53 1.52
N VAL A 89 1.69 10.46 2.34
CA VAL A 89 0.34 10.10 1.93
C VAL A 89 -0.58 11.22 2.39
N VAL A 90 -1.33 11.78 1.46
CA VAL A 90 -2.27 12.89 1.74
C VAL A 90 -3.68 12.43 1.48
N GLY A 91 -4.62 12.81 2.33
CA GLY A 91 -6.04 12.54 2.16
C GLY A 91 -6.89 13.75 2.50
N ALA A 92 -8.07 13.76 1.93
CA ALA A 92 -9.11 14.73 2.24
C ALA A 92 -10.44 14.00 2.45
N GLU A 93 -11.17 14.39 3.48
CA GLU A 93 -12.51 13.92 3.78
C GLU A 93 -13.48 15.08 3.77
N LEU A 94 -14.46 15.00 2.89
CA LEU A 94 -15.57 15.95 2.79
C LEU A 94 -16.73 15.45 3.64
N PHE A 95 -17.36 16.35 4.37
CA PHE A 95 -18.52 16.09 5.23
C PHE A 95 -18.28 15.01 6.29
N PRO A 96 -17.19 15.09 7.11
CA PRO A 96 -16.80 14.01 8.04
C PRO A 96 -17.86 13.72 9.11
N GLU A 97 -18.67 14.72 9.49
CA GLU A 97 -19.71 14.61 10.52
C GLU A 97 -21.10 14.32 9.97
N SER A 98 -21.25 14.38 8.65
CA SER A 98 -22.56 14.20 7.99
C SER A 98 -22.91 12.73 7.83
N ALA A 99 -24.17 12.48 7.47
CA ALA A 99 -24.66 11.14 7.16
C ALA A 99 -23.92 10.52 5.96
N ILE A 100 -23.45 11.37 5.05
CA ILE A 100 -22.66 10.94 3.88
C ILE A 100 -21.31 11.65 3.96
N ASN A 101 -20.23 10.90 3.84
CA ASN A 101 -18.89 11.44 3.71
C ASN A 101 -18.21 10.92 2.44
N LEU A 102 -17.35 11.76 1.87
CA LEU A 102 -16.54 11.45 0.69
C LEU A 102 -15.07 11.56 1.07
N ARG A 103 -14.27 10.63 0.59
CA ARG A 103 -12.82 10.57 0.88
C ARG A 103 -12.03 10.45 -0.39
N VAL A 104 -10.95 11.19 -0.46
CA VAL A 104 -9.95 11.12 -1.53
C VAL A 104 -8.59 11.01 -0.89
N GLY A 105 -7.74 10.13 -1.40
CA GLY A 105 -6.38 9.98 -0.91
C GLY A 105 -5.39 9.87 -2.07
N TYR A 106 -4.16 10.31 -1.81
CA TYR A 106 -3.06 10.22 -2.74
C TYR A 106 -1.80 9.73 -2.04
N ASN A 107 -1.23 8.66 -2.58
CA ASN A 107 0.02 8.07 -2.10
C ASN A 107 1.12 8.35 -3.13
N PHE A 108 2.05 9.23 -2.79
CA PHE A 108 3.12 9.67 -3.69
C PHE A 108 4.06 8.52 -4.08
N ARG A 109 4.36 7.63 -3.15
CA ARG A 109 5.20 6.47 -3.40
C ARG A 109 4.59 5.57 -4.46
N ARG A 110 3.33 5.18 -4.28
CA ARG A 110 2.63 4.31 -5.24
C ARG A 110 2.46 4.96 -6.60
N ALA A 111 2.21 6.27 -6.63
CA ALA A 111 2.14 7.02 -7.87
C ALA A 111 3.47 6.97 -8.64
N ALA A 112 4.59 7.05 -7.95
CA ALA A 112 5.91 6.99 -8.56
C ALA A 112 6.29 5.55 -9.00
N GLU A 113 6.04 4.54 -8.15
CA GLU A 113 6.39 3.14 -8.41
C GLU A 113 5.59 2.53 -9.57
N LEU A 114 4.33 2.94 -9.72
CA LEU A 114 3.40 2.38 -10.71
C LEU A 114 3.26 3.24 -11.98
N LYS A 115 4.12 4.24 -12.14
CA LYS A 115 4.13 5.09 -13.34
C LYS A 115 4.66 4.29 -14.54
N LEU A 116 3.85 4.12 -15.56
CA LEU A 116 4.23 3.54 -16.84
C LEU A 116 4.58 4.66 -17.84
N GLN A 117 5.62 4.48 -18.65
CA GLN A 117 6.10 5.51 -19.59
C GLN A 117 5.03 5.95 -20.61
N ASN A 118 4.19 5.02 -21.06
CA ASN A 118 3.22 5.25 -22.15
C ASN A 118 1.76 5.23 -21.73
N ALA A 119 1.46 5.17 -20.42
CA ALA A 119 0.09 5.14 -19.93
C ALA A 119 -0.11 6.09 -18.74
N ARG A 120 -1.15 6.92 -18.81
CA ARG A 120 -1.62 7.68 -17.65
C ARG A 120 -2.30 6.72 -16.68
N THR A 121 -1.54 6.17 -15.77
CA THR A 121 -2.10 5.36 -14.69
C THR A 121 -2.48 6.28 -13.55
N PHE A 122 -3.74 6.25 -13.13
CA PHE A 122 -4.22 6.91 -11.90
C PHE A 122 -3.75 6.15 -10.65
N SER A 123 -2.51 5.66 -10.69
CA SER A 123 -1.90 4.92 -9.58
C SER A 123 -1.61 5.85 -8.41
N GLY A 124 -1.82 5.35 -7.21
CA GLY A 124 -1.64 6.15 -5.99
C GLY A 124 -2.87 6.93 -5.56
N ILE A 125 -3.90 7.06 -6.40
CA ILE A 125 -5.17 7.67 -6.03
C ILE A 125 -6.08 6.63 -5.38
N SER A 126 -6.80 7.03 -4.35
CA SER A 126 -7.86 6.28 -3.71
C SER A 126 -9.09 7.16 -3.52
N PHE A 127 -10.26 6.55 -3.68
CA PHE A 127 -11.55 7.20 -3.45
C PHE A 127 -12.35 6.35 -2.47
N GLY A 128 -13.15 7.02 -1.66
CA GLY A 128 -14.05 6.32 -0.76
C GLY A 128 -15.31 7.14 -0.49
N PHE A 129 -16.34 6.47 -0.13
CA PHE A 129 -17.53 7.11 0.44
C PHE A 129 -18.04 6.31 1.63
N GLY A 130 -18.66 7.00 2.57
CA GLY A 130 -19.29 6.40 3.72
C GLY A 130 -20.70 6.93 3.90
N ILE A 131 -21.60 6.06 4.34
CA ILE A 131 -22.97 6.40 4.68
C ILE A 131 -23.18 5.97 6.13
N LYS A 132 -23.54 6.93 6.99
CA LYS A 132 -23.84 6.71 8.41
C LYS A 132 -25.34 6.85 8.59
N MET A 133 -25.97 5.76 9.01
CA MET A 133 -27.40 5.70 9.32
C MET A 133 -27.51 5.17 10.74
N ASN A 134 -28.13 5.92 11.62
CA ASN A 134 -28.40 5.54 13.02
C ASN A 134 -27.46 4.45 13.62
N LYS A 135 -27.76 3.17 13.39
CA LYS A 135 -26.99 2.01 13.89
C LYS A 135 -26.09 1.37 12.84
N PHE A 136 -26.11 1.83 11.60
CA PHE A 136 -25.37 1.24 10.50
C PHE A 136 -24.39 2.25 9.95
N LYS A 137 -23.16 1.81 9.69
CA LYS A 137 -22.17 2.58 8.95
C LYS A 137 -21.66 1.73 7.80
N PHE A 138 -21.98 2.13 6.59
CA PHE A 138 -21.46 1.53 5.37
C PHE A 138 -20.30 2.35 4.85
N ASN A 139 -19.20 1.70 4.48
CA ASN A 139 -18.08 2.35 3.83
C ASN A 139 -17.70 1.57 2.59
N TYR A 140 -17.39 2.29 1.54
CA TYR A 140 -16.80 1.80 0.32
C TYR A 140 -15.48 2.51 0.07
N ALA A 141 -14.46 1.77 -0.31
CA ALA A 141 -13.18 2.34 -0.73
C ALA A 141 -12.71 1.65 -2.01
N TYR A 142 -12.25 2.46 -2.93
CA TYR A 142 -11.63 2.05 -4.17
C TYR A 142 -10.19 2.57 -4.20
N SER A 143 -9.26 1.71 -4.54
CA SER A 143 -7.87 2.11 -4.69
C SER A 143 -7.19 1.29 -5.78
N LYS A 144 -6.23 1.92 -6.45
CA LYS A 144 -5.40 1.28 -7.44
C LYS A 144 -4.04 0.95 -6.82
N PHE A 145 -3.88 -0.29 -6.38
CA PHE A 145 -2.64 -0.77 -5.76
C PHE A 145 -1.64 -1.36 -6.75
N HIS A 146 -2.09 -1.70 -7.94
CA HIS A 146 -1.26 -2.28 -8.99
C HIS A 146 -1.64 -1.69 -10.33
N SER A 147 -0.72 -1.66 -11.29
CA SER A 147 -1.00 -1.13 -12.63
C SER A 147 -2.13 -1.88 -13.35
N ALA A 148 -2.24 -3.19 -13.11
CA ALA A 148 -3.21 -4.06 -13.76
C ALA A 148 -4.46 -4.36 -12.90
N THR A 149 -4.46 -4.07 -11.58
CA THR A 149 -5.52 -4.51 -10.67
C THR A 149 -6.01 -3.38 -9.78
N ASN A 150 -7.32 -3.27 -9.67
CA ASN A 150 -8.00 -2.37 -8.76
C ASN A 150 -8.48 -3.15 -7.53
N THR A 151 -8.49 -2.49 -6.37
CA THR A 151 -9.01 -3.06 -5.14
C THR A 151 -10.25 -2.28 -4.71
N SER A 152 -11.35 -2.99 -4.50
CA SER A 152 -12.58 -2.46 -3.94
C SER A 152 -12.85 -3.11 -2.59
N THR A 153 -13.05 -2.30 -1.56
CA THR A 153 -13.30 -2.75 -0.20
C THR A 153 -14.65 -2.24 0.26
N PHE A 154 -15.48 -3.14 0.77
CA PHE A 154 -16.75 -2.84 1.40
C PHE A 154 -16.66 -3.16 2.88
N SER A 155 -17.14 -2.27 3.72
CA SER A 155 -17.27 -2.54 5.15
C SER A 155 -18.61 -2.08 5.67
N LEU A 156 -19.22 -2.92 6.50
CA LEU A 156 -20.46 -2.63 7.22
C LEU A 156 -20.19 -2.72 8.71
N LEU A 157 -20.39 -1.62 9.40
CA LEU A 157 -20.39 -1.58 10.86
C LEU A 157 -21.82 -1.53 11.36
N ILE A 158 -22.12 -2.37 12.37
CA ILE A 158 -23.42 -2.39 13.05
C ILE A 158 -23.16 -2.10 14.52
N ASP A 159 -23.77 -1.02 15.01
CA ASP A 159 -23.74 -0.68 16.44
C ASP A 159 -24.84 -1.43 17.15
N LEU A 160 -24.45 -2.36 18.03
CA LEU A 160 -25.38 -3.19 18.81
C LEU A 160 -25.65 -2.61 20.20
N ASP A 161 -25.07 -1.46 20.55
CA ASP A 161 -25.28 -0.82 21.84
C ASP A 161 -26.76 -0.38 21.99
N LYS A 162 -27.37 -0.86 23.07
CA LYS A 162 -28.78 -0.60 23.40
C LYS A 162 -29.03 0.78 24.03
N ARG A 163 -28.05 1.67 24.09
CA ARG A 163 -28.26 2.98 24.65
C ARG A 163 -29.31 3.73 23.84
N LYS A 164 -30.44 3.94 24.48
CA LYS A 164 -31.48 4.86 24.00
C LYS A 164 -30.89 6.28 23.98
N TRP A 165 -30.95 6.92 22.90
CA TRP A 165 -30.71 8.36 22.74
C TRP A 165 -31.94 9.14 23.18
#